data_3cb0b9cfd7fe7af09943bd4f95b32d31
#
_entry.id   3cb0b9cfd7fe7af09943bd4f95b32d31
#
_cell.length_a   1.000
_cell.length_b   1.000
_cell.length_c   1.000
_cell.angle_alpha   90.00
_cell.angle_beta   90.00
_cell.angle_gamma   90.00
#
_symmetry.space_group_name_H-M   'P 1'
#
loop_
_entity.id
_entity.type
_entity.pdbx_description
1 polymer ?
#
loop_
_entity_poly.entity_id
_entity_poly.type
_entity_poly.pdbx_seq_one_letter_code
_entity_poly.pdbx_strand_id
1 'polypeptide(L)'
;MSIHVALNHVTHYRYDRPINLGPQVVRLRPAPHSRTRVLSYSMRVEPATHFINWQQDPQSNYLARLVFPDKTTSFRIEVDIVVEMAVLNPFDFFLEPSAEHYPFTYDTALVAELAPYRLSLIHI
;
A
#
# COMPACT_ATOMS: atom_id res chain seq x y z
N MET A 1 16.13 -8.56 19.51
CA MET A 1 16.38 -7.11 19.31
C MET A 1 15.62 -6.65 18.10
N SER A 2 14.87 -5.58 18.21
CA SER A 2 14.16 -4.98 17.09
C SER A 2 14.82 -3.66 16.69
N ILE A 3 14.68 -3.29 15.41
CA ILE A 3 15.17 -2.03 14.88
C ILE A 3 13.95 -1.19 14.54
N HIS A 4 13.92 0.04 15.03
CA HIS A 4 12.90 1.00 14.63
C HIS A 4 13.38 1.80 13.43
N VAL A 5 12.56 1.88 12.41
CA VAL A 5 12.84 2.63 11.18
C VAL A 5 11.76 3.69 11.02
N ALA A 6 12.20 4.92 10.84
CA ALA A 6 11.33 6.03 10.48
C ALA A 6 11.50 6.36 8.99
N LEU A 7 10.38 6.50 8.29
CA LEU A 7 10.36 6.85 6.88
C LEU A 7 9.43 8.03 6.68
N ASN A 8 9.94 9.03 5.94
CA ASN A 8 9.16 10.15 5.45
C ASN A 8 9.10 10.07 3.92
N HIS A 9 7.89 10.06 3.36
CA HIS A 9 7.67 10.03 1.93
C HIS A 9 6.85 11.24 1.51
N VAL A 10 7.34 11.98 0.51
CA VAL A 10 6.66 13.15 -0.04
C VAL A 10 6.46 12.98 -1.53
N THR A 11 5.22 13.13 -1.98
CA THR A 11 4.87 13.27 -3.39
C THR A 11 4.27 14.65 -3.59
N HIS A 12 4.82 15.44 -4.52
CA HIS A 12 4.39 16.80 -4.75
C HIS A 12 4.27 17.10 -6.23
N TYR A 13 3.07 17.44 -6.66
CA TYR A 13 2.77 17.90 -8.01
C TYR A 13 2.49 19.40 -7.99
N ARG A 14 3.09 20.13 -8.92
CA ARG A 14 2.85 21.56 -9.14
C ARG A 14 2.31 21.76 -10.54
N TYR A 15 1.30 22.61 -10.64
CA TYR A 15 0.63 22.91 -11.89
C TYR A 15 0.86 24.38 -12.28
N ASP A 16 0.98 24.65 -13.56
CA ASP A 16 1.22 25.99 -14.10
C ASP A 16 0.00 26.92 -13.97
N ARG A 17 -1.17 26.36 -13.68
CA ARG A 17 -2.42 27.07 -13.52
C ARG A 17 -3.35 26.34 -12.55
N PRO A 18 -4.37 27.03 -11.99
CA PRO A 18 -5.36 26.34 -11.18
C PRO A 18 -6.13 25.30 -12.01
N ILE A 19 -6.16 24.08 -11.53
CA ILE A 19 -6.85 22.95 -12.16
C ILE A 19 -7.90 22.36 -11.22
N ASN A 20 -8.89 21.70 -11.80
CA ASN A 20 -9.78 20.82 -11.06
C ASN A 20 -9.07 19.47 -10.88
N LEU A 21 -8.74 19.15 -9.66
CA LEU A 21 -8.14 17.87 -9.32
C LEU A 21 -9.25 16.83 -9.15
N GLY A 22 -9.27 15.83 -10.03
CA GLY A 22 -10.22 14.73 -9.92
C GLY A 22 -9.97 13.86 -8.68
N PRO A 23 -10.87 12.93 -8.38
CA PRO A 23 -10.68 12.01 -7.25
C PRO A 23 -9.37 11.25 -7.37
N GLN A 24 -8.62 11.18 -6.26
CA GLN A 24 -7.35 10.46 -6.17
C GLN A 24 -7.50 9.27 -5.24
N VAL A 25 -6.87 8.17 -5.61
CA VAL A 25 -6.76 6.98 -4.74
C VAL A 25 -5.30 6.82 -4.35
N VAL A 26 -5.04 6.85 -3.04
CA VAL A 26 -3.70 6.77 -2.47
C VAL A 26 -3.55 5.47 -1.70
N ARG A 27 -2.51 4.71 -2.00
CA ARG A 27 -2.20 3.41 -1.38
C ARG A 27 -0.86 3.47 -0.63
N LEU A 28 -0.71 4.47 0.22
CA LEU A 28 0.51 4.73 0.98
C LEU A 28 0.33 4.43 2.47
N ARG A 29 -0.25 3.29 2.77
CA ARG A 29 -0.39 2.80 4.15
C ARG A 29 -0.18 1.29 4.18
N PRO A 30 0.66 0.77 5.08
CA PRO A 30 0.85 -0.66 5.23
C PRO A 30 -0.47 -1.37 5.52
N ALA A 31 -0.66 -2.54 4.93
CA ALA A 31 -1.82 -3.36 5.16
C ALA A 31 -1.88 -3.84 6.63
N PRO A 32 -3.09 -4.06 7.18
CA PRO A 32 -3.22 -4.52 8.57
C PRO A 32 -2.62 -5.91 8.80
N HIS A 33 -2.48 -6.72 7.74
CA HIS A 33 -1.88 -8.04 7.79
C HIS A 33 -0.36 -8.03 7.54
N SER A 34 0.26 -6.85 7.45
CA SER A 34 1.71 -6.74 7.32
C SER A 34 2.40 -7.33 8.56
N ARG A 35 3.45 -8.13 8.34
CA ARG A 35 4.26 -8.69 9.43
C ARG A 35 5.06 -7.64 10.17
N THR A 36 5.43 -6.56 9.49
CA THR A 36 6.12 -5.43 10.10
C THR A 36 5.14 -4.64 10.96
N ARG A 37 5.45 -4.49 12.23
CA ARG A 37 4.62 -3.74 13.17
C ARG A 37 4.72 -2.25 12.91
N VAL A 38 3.60 -1.61 12.66
CA VAL A 38 3.52 -0.16 12.50
C VAL A 38 3.31 0.47 13.89
N LEU A 39 4.28 1.26 14.32
CA LEU A 39 4.23 1.96 15.62
C LEU A 39 3.50 3.29 15.50
N SER A 40 3.71 4.01 14.41
CA SER A 40 2.96 5.24 14.11
C SER A 40 2.81 5.42 12.61
N TYR A 41 1.73 6.08 12.22
CA TYR A 41 1.45 6.42 10.85
C TYR A 41 0.70 7.76 10.79
N SER A 42 1.11 8.63 9.88
CA SER A 42 0.35 9.83 9.55
C SER A 42 0.42 10.13 8.06
N MET A 43 -0.66 10.69 7.53
CA MET A 43 -0.72 11.18 6.16
C MET A 43 -1.28 12.60 6.17
N ARG A 44 -0.53 13.52 5.58
CA ARG A 44 -0.95 14.90 5.37
C ARG A 44 -1.16 15.15 3.88
N VAL A 45 -2.25 15.80 3.56
CA VAL A 45 -2.65 16.10 2.18
C VAL A 45 -2.83 17.61 2.02
N GLU A 46 -2.24 18.15 0.98
CA GLU A 46 -2.48 19.53 0.53
C GLU A 46 -3.06 19.51 -0.90
N PRO A 47 -4.06 20.31 -1.19
CA PRO A 47 -4.64 21.39 -0.38
C PRO A 47 -5.42 20.86 0.84
N ALA A 48 -5.49 21.69 1.89
CA ALA A 48 -6.14 21.34 3.15
C ALA A 48 -7.65 21.10 3.02
N THR A 49 -8.29 21.78 2.06
CA THR A 49 -9.72 21.59 1.77
C THR A 49 -9.89 20.36 0.90
N HIS A 50 -10.14 19.22 1.52
CA HIS A 50 -10.39 17.96 0.85
C HIS A 50 -11.27 17.06 1.71
N PHE A 51 -11.89 16.07 1.08
CA PHE A 51 -12.57 14.96 1.75
C PHE A 51 -11.71 13.72 1.61
N ILE A 52 -11.57 12.99 2.71
CA ILE A 52 -10.84 11.73 2.74
C ILE A 52 -11.76 10.60 3.20
N ASN A 53 -11.74 9.50 2.46
CA ASN A 53 -12.44 8.28 2.84
C ASN A 53 -11.45 7.11 2.79
N TRP A 54 -11.20 6.53 3.96
CA TRP A 54 -10.39 5.32 4.08
C TRP A 54 -11.22 4.10 3.77
N GLN A 55 -10.69 3.25 2.91
CA GLN A 55 -11.32 2.01 2.48
C GLN A 55 -10.30 0.87 2.52
N GLN A 56 -10.79 -0.35 2.39
CA GLN A 56 -9.96 -1.54 2.17
C GLN A 56 -10.41 -2.23 0.89
N ASP A 57 -9.45 -2.72 0.13
CA ASP A 57 -9.73 -3.53 -1.05
C ASP A 57 -10.07 -4.98 -0.65
N PRO A 58 -10.45 -5.86 -1.61
CA PRO A 58 -10.75 -7.26 -1.30
C PRO A 58 -9.59 -8.04 -0.66
N GLN A 59 -8.35 -7.61 -0.83
CA GLN A 59 -7.16 -8.19 -0.21
C GLN A 59 -6.82 -7.53 1.13
N SER A 60 -7.72 -6.70 1.67
CA SER A 60 -7.55 -5.97 2.93
C SER A 60 -6.43 -4.92 2.94
N ASN A 61 -6.00 -4.46 1.78
CA ASN A 61 -5.05 -3.35 1.69
C ASN A 61 -5.77 -2.02 1.88
N TYR A 62 -5.14 -1.09 2.61
CA TYR A 62 -5.69 0.24 2.79
C TYR A 62 -5.58 1.08 1.53
N LEU A 63 -6.62 1.84 1.27
CA LEU A 63 -6.61 2.92 0.30
C LEU A 63 -7.34 4.14 0.85
N ALA A 64 -6.85 5.32 0.50
CA ALA A 64 -7.49 6.58 0.80
C ALA A 64 -8.05 7.18 -0.48
N ARG A 65 -9.35 7.41 -0.52
CA ARG A 65 -9.99 8.14 -1.60
C ARG A 65 -10.09 9.61 -1.21
N LEU A 66 -9.46 10.46 -2.02
CA LEU A 66 -9.41 11.91 -1.81
C LEU A 66 -10.27 12.60 -2.86
N VAL A 67 -11.07 13.57 -2.41
CA VAL A 67 -11.89 14.42 -3.28
C VAL A 67 -11.60 15.87 -2.95
N PHE A 68 -11.36 16.67 -4.00
CA PHE A 68 -10.98 18.06 -3.89
C PHE A 68 -12.09 18.92 -4.50
N PRO A 69 -12.80 19.74 -3.68
CA PRO A 69 -13.91 20.57 -4.18
C PRO A 69 -13.43 21.80 -4.95
N ASP A 70 -12.25 22.31 -4.64
CA ASP A 70 -11.75 23.56 -5.17
C ASP A 70 -10.61 23.36 -6.19
N LYS A 71 -10.44 24.33 -7.08
CA LYS A 71 -9.27 24.37 -7.96
C LYS A 71 -7.99 24.56 -7.16
N THR A 72 -6.93 23.93 -7.59
CA THR A 72 -5.62 24.00 -6.93
C THR A 72 -4.49 24.11 -7.94
N THR A 73 -3.39 24.71 -7.52
CA THR A 73 -2.13 24.78 -8.28
C THR A 73 -1.11 23.75 -7.81
N SER A 74 -1.43 23.01 -6.74
CA SER A 74 -0.53 21.97 -6.23
C SER A 74 -1.30 20.83 -5.58
N PHE A 75 -0.70 19.65 -5.60
CA PHE A 75 -1.16 18.48 -4.88
C PHE A 75 0.04 17.85 -4.18
N ARG A 76 -0.02 17.75 -2.87
CA ARG A 76 1.08 17.21 -2.06
C ARG A 76 0.54 16.18 -1.06
N ILE A 77 1.19 15.06 -1.01
CA ILE A 77 0.97 14.03 0.00
C ILE A 77 2.27 13.81 0.76
N GLU A 78 2.20 13.81 2.07
CA GLU A 78 3.32 13.49 2.94
C GLU A 78 2.91 12.38 3.91
N VAL A 79 3.66 11.30 3.91
CA VAL A 79 3.46 10.16 4.79
C VAL A 79 4.66 10.03 5.72
N ASP A 80 4.39 10.00 7.01
CA ASP A 80 5.36 9.68 8.05
C ASP A 80 4.98 8.35 8.69
N ILE A 81 5.93 7.44 8.76
CA ILE A 81 5.71 6.12 9.35
C ILE A 81 6.91 5.72 10.20
N VAL A 82 6.62 5.12 11.34
CA VAL A 82 7.62 4.45 12.17
C VAL A 82 7.23 2.99 12.30
N VAL A 83 8.14 2.11 11.98
CA VAL A 83 7.92 0.67 12.00
C VAL A 83 8.98 -0.03 12.86
N GLU A 84 8.58 -1.15 13.44
CA GLU A 84 9.47 -2.05 14.14
C GLU A 84 9.82 -3.22 13.22
N MET A 85 11.09 -3.30 12.83
CA MET A 85 11.60 -4.36 11.97
C MET A 85 11.99 -5.54 12.84
N ALA A 86 11.23 -6.62 12.78
CA ALA A 86 11.55 -7.87 13.47
C ALA A 86 12.36 -8.79 12.55
N VAL A 87 13.28 -9.55 13.13
CA VAL A 87 13.96 -10.62 12.39
C VAL A 87 12.94 -11.73 12.13
N LEU A 88 12.70 -12.02 10.87
CA LEU A 88 11.82 -13.10 10.44
C LEU A 88 12.66 -14.19 9.77
N ASN A 89 12.42 -15.44 10.20
CA ASN A 89 12.97 -16.58 9.48
C ASN A 89 12.15 -16.79 8.19
N PRO A 90 12.74 -16.63 6.99
CA PRO A 90 12.02 -16.82 5.75
C PRO A 90 11.55 -18.26 5.51
N PHE A 91 12.09 -19.21 6.27
CA PHE A 91 11.74 -20.63 6.20
C PHE A 91 10.75 -21.07 7.28
N ASP A 92 10.19 -20.13 8.03
CA ASP A 92 9.19 -20.42 9.06
C ASP A 92 7.79 -20.60 8.42
N PHE A 93 7.65 -21.68 7.68
CA PHE A 93 6.40 -22.11 7.05
C PHE A 93 6.39 -23.63 6.88
N PHE A 94 5.20 -24.18 6.72
CA PHE A 94 4.99 -25.56 6.31
C PHE A 94 4.54 -25.60 4.85
N LEU A 95 5.10 -26.55 4.09
CA LEU A 95 4.64 -26.79 2.72
C LEU A 95 3.32 -27.56 2.74
N GLU A 96 2.41 -27.16 1.87
CA GLU A 96 1.25 -27.99 1.57
C GLU A 96 1.71 -29.29 0.89
N PRO A 97 1.09 -30.44 1.19
CA PRO A 97 1.50 -31.73 0.60
C PRO A 97 1.53 -31.71 -0.94
N SER A 98 0.64 -30.92 -1.55
CA SER A 98 0.58 -30.76 -3.01
C SER A 98 1.80 -30.03 -3.60
N ALA A 99 2.56 -29.30 -2.77
CA ALA A 99 3.71 -28.51 -3.20
C ALA A 99 5.06 -29.10 -2.77
N GLU A 100 5.06 -30.32 -2.16
CA GLU A 100 6.30 -30.99 -1.73
C GLU A 100 7.20 -31.38 -2.89
N HIS A 101 6.63 -31.60 -4.07
CA HIS A 101 7.37 -31.99 -5.28
C HIS A 101 7.17 -30.97 -6.40
N TYR A 102 8.24 -30.65 -7.08
CA TYR A 102 8.23 -29.76 -8.24
C TYR A 102 8.32 -30.58 -9.54
N PRO A 103 7.55 -30.27 -10.58
CA PRO A 103 6.56 -29.18 -10.67
C PRO A 103 5.23 -29.54 -9.98
N PHE A 104 4.53 -28.50 -9.50
CA PHE A 104 3.20 -28.65 -8.92
C PHE A 104 2.23 -27.62 -9.51
N THR A 105 0.94 -27.86 -9.36
CA THR A 105 -0.11 -26.95 -9.84
C THR A 105 -0.99 -26.53 -8.67
N TYR A 106 -1.44 -25.27 -8.71
CA TYR A 106 -2.42 -24.79 -7.75
C TYR A 106 -3.81 -25.32 -8.08
N ASP A 107 -4.63 -25.52 -7.06
CA ASP A 107 -6.06 -25.74 -7.23
C ASP A 107 -6.69 -24.59 -8.02
N THR A 108 -7.72 -24.88 -8.82
CA THR A 108 -8.35 -23.92 -9.74
C THR A 108 -8.86 -22.67 -9.03
N ALA A 109 -9.44 -22.83 -7.84
CA ALA A 109 -9.90 -21.69 -7.04
C ALA A 109 -8.72 -20.80 -6.60
N LEU A 110 -7.63 -21.41 -6.14
CA LEU A 110 -6.42 -20.69 -5.73
C LEU A 110 -5.72 -19.97 -6.90
N VAL A 111 -5.76 -20.53 -8.10
CA VAL A 111 -5.17 -19.87 -9.28
C VAL A 111 -5.79 -18.49 -9.50
N ALA A 112 -7.10 -18.38 -9.39
CA ALA A 112 -7.80 -17.11 -9.56
C ALA A 112 -7.44 -16.10 -8.46
N GLU A 113 -7.41 -16.53 -7.21
CA GLU A 113 -7.09 -15.69 -6.06
C GLU A 113 -5.62 -15.23 -6.06
N LEU A 114 -4.70 -16.09 -6.48
CA LEU A 114 -3.27 -15.81 -6.51
C LEU A 114 -2.81 -15.07 -7.77
N ALA A 115 -3.68 -14.92 -8.77
CA ALA A 115 -3.30 -14.31 -10.05
C ALA A 115 -2.62 -12.93 -9.88
N PRO A 116 -3.12 -11.99 -9.04
CA PRO A 116 -2.47 -10.70 -8.85
C PRO A 116 -1.04 -10.80 -8.27
N TYR A 117 -0.79 -11.81 -7.44
CA TYR A 117 0.51 -12.00 -6.77
C TYR A 117 1.54 -12.74 -7.66
N ARG A 118 1.08 -13.34 -8.74
CA ARG A 118 1.93 -14.03 -9.71
C ARG A 118 2.42 -13.13 -10.83
N LEU A 119 1.90 -11.91 -10.91
CA LEU A 119 2.33 -10.94 -11.90
C LEU A 119 3.69 -10.37 -11.53
N SER A 120 4.61 -10.38 -12.48
CA SER A 120 5.89 -9.70 -12.36
C SER A 120 5.74 -8.27 -12.87
N LEU A 121 6.14 -7.29 -12.05
CA LEU A 121 6.16 -5.88 -12.44
C LEU A 121 7.13 -5.60 -13.58
N ILE A 122 8.10 -6.49 -13.81
CA ILE A 122 9.09 -6.36 -14.89
C ILE A 122 8.45 -6.64 -16.27
N HIS A 123 7.34 -7.37 -16.31
CA HIS A 123 6.66 -7.79 -17.53
C HIS A 123 5.37 -7.00 -17.84
N ILE A 124 5.15 -5.92 -17.11
CA ILE A 124 4.02 -5.02 -17.34
C ILE A 124 4.40 -3.94 -18.33
#